data_5f31c5b7fd004f699281513c5857db37
#
_entry.id   5f31c5b7fd004f699281513c5857db37
#
_cell.length_a   1.000
_cell.length_b   1.000
_cell.length_c   1.000
_cell.angle_alpha   90.00
_cell.angle_beta   90.00
_cell.angle_gamma   90.00
#
_symmetry.space_group_name_H-M   'P 1'
#
loop_
_entity.id
_entity.type
_entity.pdbx_description
1 polymer ?
#
loop_
_entity_poly.entity_id
_entity_poly.type
_entity_poly.pdbx_seq_one_letter_code
_entity_poly.pdbx_strand_id
1 'polypeptide(L)'
;MHDSEVQDHVHDQNHVHDQNHVHDQNHDVHDQDHDLHDHRSQERDLVDISAVEVISRAAVMLMSAAAEQLGLGAEDADDPEHRDLDEARTLITALAGLLRASLPDLGPHAAAFRDGLQALQGAFREYSIVPDEPGAGPGESLGRRGG
;
A
#
# COMPACT_ATOMS: atom_id res chain seq x y z
N MET A 1 -48.35 -16.62 -35.72
CA MET A 1 -47.84 -16.62 -36.07
C MET A 1 -46.90 -16.01 -36.24
N HIS A 2 -46.11 -16.01 -36.44
CA HIS A 2 -45.22 -15.33 -36.69
C HIS A 2 -44.33 -14.98 -35.73
N ASP A 3 -44.63 -15.07 -34.83
CA ASP A 3 -43.92 -14.71 -33.81
C ASP A 3 -42.78 -15.57 -33.65
N SER A 4 -42.83 -16.62 -33.94
CA SER A 4 -41.78 -17.50 -33.69
C SER A 4 -40.56 -17.11 -34.38
N GLU A 5 -40.68 -16.43 -35.38
CA GLU A 5 -39.56 -16.11 -36.04
C GLU A 5 -38.71 -15.28 -35.31
N VAL A 6 -39.20 -14.63 -34.46
CA VAL A 6 -38.42 -13.73 -33.69
C VAL A 6 -37.32 -14.36 -33.01
N GLN A 7 -37.49 -15.53 -32.58
CA GLN A 7 -36.52 -16.10 -31.85
C GLN A 7 -35.27 -16.28 -32.53
N ASP A 8 -35.28 -16.42 -33.70
CA ASP A 8 -34.09 -16.71 -34.38
C ASP A 8 -33.05 -15.68 -34.24
N HIS A 9 -33.47 -14.50 -34.12
CA HIS A 9 -32.51 -13.51 -34.08
C HIS A 9 -31.67 -13.56 -32.90
N VAL A 10 -32.20 -14.01 -31.85
CA VAL A 10 -31.50 -14.02 -30.62
C VAL A 10 -30.26 -14.85 -30.64
N HIS A 11 -30.31 -15.90 -31.34
CA HIS A 11 -29.18 -16.79 -31.35
C HIS A 11 -27.95 -16.15 -31.88
N ASP A 12 -28.08 -15.35 -32.82
CA ASP A 12 -26.92 -14.77 -33.43
C ASP A 12 -26.15 -13.94 -32.51
N GLN A 13 -26.84 -13.31 -31.63
CA GLN A 13 -26.16 -12.45 -30.72
C GLN A 13 -25.23 -13.16 -29.82
N ASN A 14 -25.57 -14.34 -29.47
CA ASN A 14 -24.72 -15.09 -28.59
C ASN A 14 -23.36 -15.36 -29.19
N HIS A 15 -23.29 -15.47 -30.46
CA HIS A 15 -22.02 -15.75 -31.07
C HIS A 15 -21.05 -14.63 -30.89
N VAL A 16 -21.55 -13.46 -30.83
CA VAL A 16 -20.67 -12.31 -30.66
C VAL A 16 -19.95 -12.37 -29.34
N HIS A 17 -20.62 -12.83 -28.32
CA HIS A 17 -20.02 -12.92 -27.04
C HIS A 17 -18.83 -13.84 -27.00
N ASP A 18 -18.93 -14.94 -27.70
CA ASP A 18 -17.84 -15.89 -27.69
C ASP A 18 -16.58 -15.29 -28.26
N GLN A 19 -16.74 -14.47 -29.26
CA GLN A 19 -15.59 -13.86 -29.86
C GLN A 19 -14.90 -12.94 -28.88
N ASN A 20 -15.65 -12.30 -28.05
CA ASN A 20 -15.05 -11.41 -27.06
C ASN A 20 -14.21 -12.16 -26.07
N HIS A 21 -14.63 -13.38 -25.75
CA HIS A 21 -13.85 -14.18 -24.83
C HIS A 21 -12.46 -14.45 -25.35
N VAL A 22 -12.35 -14.78 -26.60
CA VAL A 22 -11.06 -15.06 -27.17
C VAL A 22 -10.17 -13.83 -27.08
N HIS A 23 -10.78 -12.70 -27.27
CA HIS A 23 -10.03 -11.47 -27.20
C HIS A 23 -9.45 -11.26 -25.81
N ASP A 24 -10.21 -11.56 -24.79
CA ASP A 24 -9.76 -11.40 -23.43
C ASP A 24 -8.59 -12.30 -23.10
N GLN A 25 -8.60 -13.50 -23.60
CA GLN A 25 -7.52 -14.41 -23.31
C GLN A 25 -6.19 -13.90 -23.85
N ASN A 26 -6.22 -13.33 -25.01
CA ASN A 26 -5.01 -12.77 -25.57
C ASN A 26 -4.50 -11.63 -24.73
N HIS A 27 -5.42 -10.89 -24.18
CA HIS A 27 -5.03 -9.76 -23.35
C HIS A 27 -4.30 -10.24 -22.11
N ASP A 28 -4.74 -11.31 -21.51
CA ASP A 28 -4.10 -11.82 -20.31
C ASP A 28 -2.67 -12.24 -20.55
N VAL A 29 -2.41 -12.91 -21.66
CA VAL A 29 -1.07 -13.33 -21.96
C VAL A 29 -0.15 -12.13 -22.10
N HIS A 30 -0.66 -11.09 -22.68
CA HIS A 30 0.12 -9.89 -22.88
C HIS A 30 0.50 -9.27 -21.53
N ASP A 31 -0.41 -9.29 -20.60
CA ASP A 31 -0.15 -8.72 -19.29
C ASP A 31 0.96 -9.44 -18.54
N GLN A 32 1.02 -10.74 -18.68
CA GLN A 32 2.05 -11.49 -17.99
C GLN A 32 3.43 -11.14 -18.49
N ASP A 33 3.58 -10.97 -19.76
CA ASP A 33 4.87 -10.59 -20.31
C ASP A 33 5.27 -9.21 -19.81
N HIS A 34 4.31 -8.34 -19.67
CA HIS A 34 4.57 -7.00 -19.22
C HIS A 34 5.10 -7.01 -17.79
N ASP A 35 4.54 -7.83 -16.93
CA ASP A 35 4.97 -7.92 -15.55
C ASP A 35 6.42 -8.38 -15.43
N LEU A 36 6.81 -9.37 -16.20
CA LEU A 36 8.17 -9.84 -16.15
C LEU A 36 9.15 -8.76 -16.57
N HIS A 37 8.76 -8.00 -17.56
CA HIS A 37 9.63 -6.94 -18.05
C HIS A 37 9.82 -5.87 -17.00
N ASP A 38 8.76 -5.50 -16.30
CA ASP A 38 8.83 -4.49 -15.26
C ASP A 38 9.71 -4.93 -14.12
N HIS A 39 9.67 -6.20 -13.78
CA HIS A 39 10.47 -6.72 -12.70
C HIS A 39 11.94 -6.55 -12.97
N ARG A 40 12.37 -6.84 -14.17
CA ARG A 40 13.77 -6.68 -14.52
C ARG A 40 14.19 -5.23 -14.53
N SER A 41 13.31 -4.35 -14.98
CA SER A 41 13.60 -2.94 -15.00
C SER A 41 13.83 -2.41 -13.60
N GLN A 42 13.04 -2.87 -12.65
CA GLN A 42 13.19 -2.44 -11.28
C GLN A 42 14.52 -2.86 -10.70
N GLU A 43 14.94 -4.06 -10.98
CA GLU A 43 16.21 -4.53 -10.46
C GLU A 43 17.38 -3.71 -10.98
N ARG A 44 17.35 -3.37 -12.26
CA ARG A 44 18.41 -2.55 -12.80
C ARG A 44 18.38 -1.15 -12.26
N ASP A 45 17.21 -0.60 -12.08
CA ASP A 45 17.09 0.75 -11.57
C ASP A 45 17.63 0.87 -10.17
N LEU A 46 17.46 -0.16 -9.34
CA LEU A 46 17.94 -0.11 -7.98
C LEU A 46 19.43 0.07 -7.89
N VAL A 47 20.15 -0.43 -8.87
CA VAL A 47 21.60 -0.29 -8.87
C VAL A 47 22.02 1.17 -9.05
N ASP A 48 21.23 1.91 -9.82
CA ASP A 48 21.56 3.29 -10.14
C ASP A 48 20.96 4.32 -9.19
N ILE A 49 20.09 3.90 -8.27
CA ILE A 49 19.45 4.82 -7.35
C ILE A 49 20.32 4.99 -6.11
N SER A 50 20.40 6.21 -5.62
CA SER A 50 21.19 6.46 -4.41
C SER A 50 20.56 5.78 -3.19
N ALA A 51 21.39 5.54 -2.19
CA ALA A 51 20.90 4.92 -0.96
C ALA A 51 19.79 5.76 -0.32
N VAL A 52 19.96 7.07 -0.33
CA VAL A 52 18.93 7.95 0.26
C VAL A 52 17.61 7.78 -0.44
N GLU A 53 17.64 7.63 -1.74
CA GLU A 53 16.40 7.48 -2.48
C GLU A 53 15.74 6.13 -2.19
N VAL A 54 16.53 5.07 -2.07
CA VAL A 54 15.98 3.77 -1.73
C VAL A 54 15.35 3.82 -0.34
N ILE A 55 16.04 4.43 0.61
CA ILE A 55 15.52 4.54 1.96
C ILE A 55 14.24 5.36 1.98
N SER A 56 14.20 6.45 1.21
CA SER A 56 13.01 7.29 1.16
C SER A 56 11.82 6.52 0.61
N ARG A 57 12.04 5.73 -0.43
CA ARG A 57 10.96 4.93 -0.99
C ARG A 57 10.46 3.88 0.00
N ALA A 58 11.38 3.28 0.75
CA ALA A 58 10.99 2.31 1.76
C ALA A 58 10.16 2.99 2.85
N ALA A 59 10.56 4.20 3.26
CA ALA A 59 9.82 4.94 4.26
C ALA A 59 8.41 5.25 3.78
N VAL A 60 8.27 5.69 2.53
CA VAL A 60 6.96 5.98 1.99
C VAL A 60 6.09 4.72 1.96
N MET A 61 6.68 3.60 1.58
CA MET A 61 5.93 2.35 1.55
C MET A 61 5.46 1.96 2.95
N LEU A 62 6.33 2.08 3.94
CA LEU A 62 5.95 1.76 5.32
C LEU A 62 4.85 2.70 5.81
N MET A 63 4.96 3.99 5.47
CA MET A 63 3.94 4.94 5.88
C MET A 63 2.59 4.62 5.25
N SER A 64 2.60 4.30 3.96
CA SER A 64 1.36 3.97 3.27
C SER A 64 0.74 2.70 3.83
N ALA A 65 1.56 1.68 4.06
CA ALA A 65 1.04 0.43 4.59
C ALA A 65 0.48 0.62 6.00
N ALA A 66 1.16 1.41 6.83
CA ALA A 66 0.68 1.67 8.17
C ALA A 66 -0.65 2.43 8.15
N ALA A 67 -0.76 3.40 7.26
CA ALA A 67 -1.99 4.15 7.13
C ALA A 67 -3.15 3.25 6.71
N GLU A 68 -2.87 2.29 5.82
CA GLU A 68 -3.88 1.34 5.41
C GLU A 68 -4.35 0.49 6.58
N GLN A 69 -3.42 0.01 7.40
CA GLN A 69 -3.78 -0.83 8.52
C GLN A 69 -4.51 -0.04 9.61
N LEU A 70 -4.28 1.26 9.66
CA LEU A 70 -5.04 2.12 10.55
C LEU A 70 -6.41 2.49 9.99
N GLY A 71 -6.66 2.15 8.73
CA GLY A 71 -7.94 2.44 8.11
C GLY A 71 -8.08 3.87 7.64
N LEU A 72 -6.98 4.59 7.53
CA LEU A 72 -7.06 6.02 7.19
C LEU A 72 -7.50 6.27 5.76
N GLY A 73 -7.26 5.30 4.88
CA GLY A 73 -7.65 5.47 3.48
C GLY A 73 -9.02 4.93 3.14
N ALA A 74 -9.73 4.36 4.11
CA ALA A 74 -11.02 3.76 3.83
C ALA A 74 -12.11 4.82 3.80
N GLU A 75 -13.17 4.52 3.04
CA GLU A 75 -14.29 5.44 2.99
C GLU A 75 -14.91 5.62 4.36
N ASP A 76 -14.94 4.55 5.13
CA ASP A 76 -15.48 4.60 6.46
C ASP A 76 -14.35 4.40 7.44
N ALA A 77 -13.59 5.44 7.67
CA ALA A 77 -12.39 5.35 8.49
C ALA A 77 -12.69 5.03 9.94
N ASP A 78 -13.92 5.26 10.36
CA ASP A 78 -14.29 4.98 11.74
C ASP A 78 -14.67 3.52 11.99
N ASP A 79 -14.81 2.74 10.92
CA ASP A 79 -15.21 1.34 11.06
C ASP A 79 -14.03 0.51 11.56
N PRO A 80 -14.12 -0.05 12.76
CA PRO A 80 -13.01 -0.83 13.32
C PRO A 80 -12.66 -2.06 12.50
N GLU A 81 -13.54 -2.53 11.66
CA GLU A 81 -13.24 -3.69 10.84
C GLU A 81 -12.19 -3.39 9.80
N HIS A 82 -11.95 -2.14 9.49
CA HIS A 82 -10.96 -1.77 8.52
C HIS A 82 -9.59 -1.51 9.16
N ARG A 83 -9.44 -1.80 10.44
CA ARG A 83 -8.20 -1.56 11.13
C ARG A 83 -7.59 -2.83 11.63
N ASP A 84 -6.27 -2.92 11.50
CA ASP A 84 -5.51 -3.99 12.10
C ASP A 84 -4.40 -3.31 12.90
N LEU A 85 -4.67 -3.08 14.17
CA LEU A 85 -3.72 -2.33 14.98
C LEU A 85 -2.45 -3.10 15.25
N ASP A 86 -2.49 -4.42 15.28
CA ASP A 86 -1.27 -5.18 15.46
C ASP A 86 -0.34 -5.04 14.25
N GLU A 87 -0.91 -5.10 13.06
CA GLU A 87 -0.10 -4.89 11.87
C GLU A 87 0.39 -3.46 11.81
N ALA A 88 -0.46 -2.51 12.18
CA ALA A 88 -0.06 -1.11 12.18
C ALA A 88 1.08 -0.89 13.14
N ARG A 89 1.03 -1.51 14.33
CA ARG A 89 2.11 -1.37 15.31
C ARG A 89 3.43 -1.85 14.73
N THR A 90 3.41 -2.99 14.05
CA THR A 90 4.62 -3.53 13.45
C THR A 90 5.20 -2.58 12.41
N LEU A 91 4.32 -2.04 11.56
CA LEU A 91 4.78 -1.15 10.49
C LEU A 91 5.30 0.17 11.02
N ILE A 92 4.62 0.73 12.01
CA ILE A 92 5.05 2.00 12.58
C ILE A 92 6.38 1.83 13.32
N THR A 93 6.54 0.72 14.02
CA THR A 93 7.79 0.45 14.70
C THR A 93 8.94 0.31 13.71
N ALA A 94 8.69 -0.39 12.61
CA ALA A 94 9.72 -0.53 11.57
C ALA A 94 10.08 0.81 10.96
N LEU A 95 9.07 1.63 10.69
CA LEU A 95 9.32 2.96 10.14
C LEU A 95 10.14 3.80 11.10
N ALA A 96 9.78 3.75 12.38
CA ALA A 96 10.51 4.52 13.38
C ALA A 96 11.98 4.10 13.42
N GLY A 97 12.24 2.80 13.36
CA GLY A 97 13.61 2.31 13.37
C GLY A 97 14.37 2.75 12.14
N LEU A 98 13.72 2.66 10.97
CA LEU A 98 14.35 3.09 9.73
C LEU A 98 14.70 4.57 9.79
N LEU A 99 13.77 5.40 10.24
CA LEU A 99 14.00 6.83 10.28
C LEU A 99 15.05 7.20 11.33
N ARG A 100 15.02 6.52 12.47
CA ARG A 100 16.02 6.80 13.49
C ARG A 100 17.43 6.60 12.97
N ALA A 101 17.62 5.54 12.19
CA ALA A 101 18.93 5.27 11.64
C ALA A 101 19.28 6.18 10.48
N SER A 102 18.30 6.71 9.77
CA SER A 102 18.53 7.35 8.48
C SER A 102 18.33 8.86 8.48
N LEU A 103 17.66 9.41 9.48
CA LEU A 103 17.33 10.84 9.45
C LEU A 103 18.50 11.75 9.12
N PRO A 104 19.70 11.51 9.66
CA PRO A 104 20.81 12.40 9.33
C PRO A 104 21.16 12.43 7.87
N ASP A 105 20.83 11.37 7.15
CA ASP A 105 21.19 11.26 5.73
C ASP A 105 20.07 11.67 4.79
N LEU A 106 18.87 11.94 5.32
CA LEU A 106 17.73 12.20 4.48
C LEU A 106 17.60 13.64 4.02
N GLY A 107 18.39 14.52 4.59
CA GLY A 107 18.44 15.92 4.16
C GLY A 107 17.09 16.61 4.29
N PRO A 108 16.65 17.31 3.26
CA PRO A 108 15.41 18.08 3.36
C PRO A 108 14.15 17.24 3.53
N HIS A 109 14.23 15.95 3.26
CA HIS A 109 13.05 15.08 3.42
C HIS A 109 12.84 14.64 4.85
N ALA A 110 13.83 14.84 5.73
CA ALA A 110 13.78 14.32 7.09
C ALA A 110 12.57 14.83 7.86
N ALA A 111 12.27 16.12 7.72
CA ALA A 111 11.18 16.72 8.47
C ALA A 111 9.84 16.10 8.09
N ALA A 112 9.62 15.91 6.79
CA ALA A 112 8.36 15.36 6.34
C ALA A 112 8.15 13.93 6.83
N PHE A 113 9.21 13.14 6.84
CA PHE A 113 9.11 11.77 7.32
C PHE A 113 8.87 11.74 8.83
N ARG A 114 9.54 12.63 9.55
CA ARG A 114 9.33 12.71 11.00
C ARG A 114 7.88 13.08 11.30
N ASP A 115 7.35 14.07 10.59
CA ASP A 115 5.98 14.48 10.80
C ASP A 115 5.00 13.35 10.45
N GLY A 116 5.28 12.62 9.38
CA GLY A 116 4.44 11.49 9.01
C GLY A 116 4.44 10.40 10.08
N LEU A 117 5.60 10.10 10.62
CA LEU A 117 5.67 9.11 11.69
C LEU A 117 4.86 9.56 12.91
N GLN A 118 4.98 10.83 13.29
CA GLN A 118 4.23 11.32 14.42
C GLN A 118 2.72 11.27 14.18
N ALA A 119 2.30 11.55 12.95
CA ALA A 119 0.89 11.48 12.62
C ALA A 119 0.36 10.04 12.75
N LEU A 120 1.16 9.07 12.30
CA LEU A 120 0.76 7.67 12.41
C LEU A 120 0.70 7.23 13.87
N GLN A 121 1.68 7.66 14.66
CA GLN A 121 1.69 7.32 16.08
C GLN A 121 0.48 7.93 16.79
N GLY A 122 0.11 9.15 16.42
CA GLY A 122 -1.07 9.79 16.98
C GLY A 122 -2.34 9.06 16.63
N ALA A 123 -2.48 8.68 15.36
CA ALA A 123 -3.66 7.95 14.93
C ALA A 123 -3.75 6.59 15.61
N PHE A 124 -2.60 5.91 15.76
CA PHE A 124 -2.60 4.63 16.46
C PHE A 124 -3.13 4.79 17.87
N ARG A 125 -2.66 5.83 18.57
CA ARG A 125 -3.12 6.06 19.93
C ARG A 125 -4.61 6.39 19.97
N GLU A 126 -5.06 7.17 19.02
CA GLU A 126 -6.44 7.57 18.99
C GLU A 126 -7.37 6.38 18.77
N TYR A 127 -6.96 5.42 17.94
CA TYR A 127 -7.80 4.28 17.62
C TYR A 127 -7.63 3.12 18.60
N SER A 128 -6.68 3.21 19.52
CA SER A 128 -6.45 2.14 20.49
C SER A 128 -7.52 2.19 21.58
N ILE A 129 -8.10 1.03 21.86
CA ILE A 129 -9.10 0.97 22.93
C ILE A 129 -8.46 1.25 24.27
N VAL A 130 -7.27 0.70 24.47
CA VAL A 130 -6.49 0.99 25.68
C VAL A 130 -5.16 1.54 25.20
N PRO A 131 -5.03 2.87 25.14
CA PRO A 131 -3.80 3.45 24.62
C PRO A 131 -2.59 3.11 25.49
N ASP A 132 -1.44 2.97 24.83
CA ASP A 132 -0.19 2.75 25.53
C ASP A 132 0.14 3.98 26.36
N GLU A 133 0.96 3.75 27.37
CA GLU A 133 1.42 4.88 28.16
C GLU A 133 2.31 5.78 27.31
N PRO A 134 2.42 7.06 27.69
CA PRO A 134 3.27 7.96 26.93
C PRO A 134 4.67 7.41 26.79
N GLY A 135 5.17 7.38 25.55
CA GLY A 135 6.49 6.84 25.28
C GLY A 135 6.54 5.36 25.03
N ALA A 136 5.42 4.65 25.22
CA ALA A 136 5.39 3.21 25.01
C ALA A 136 4.68 2.82 23.72
N GLY A 137 4.16 3.76 22.95
CA GLY A 137 3.51 3.45 21.69
C GLY A 137 4.48 2.95 20.66
N PRO A 138 3.98 2.56 19.48
CA PRO A 138 4.83 1.95 18.46
C PRO A 138 5.93 2.89 18.04
N GLY A 139 7.16 2.43 18.20
CA GLY A 139 8.34 3.20 17.83
C GLY A 139 8.70 4.31 18.77
N GLU A 140 7.89 4.62 19.76
CA GLU A 140 8.18 5.76 20.64
C GLU A 140 9.37 5.50 21.53
N SER A 141 9.56 4.26 21.95
CA SER A 141 10.68 3.95 22.83
C SER A 141 12.02 4.09 22.13
N LEU A 142 12.03 4.00 20.81
CA LEU A 142 13.27 4.14 20.07
C LEU A 142 13.84 5.54 20.18
N GLY A 143 12.99 6.54 20.30
CA GLY A 143 13.45 7.91 20.40
C GLY A 143 13.98 8.28 21.74
N ARG A 144 13.77 7.41 22.76
CA ARG A 144 14.22 7.70 24.11
C ARG A 144 15.49 7.00 24.48
N ARG A 145 16.06 6.26 23.53
CA ARG A 145 17.20 5.55 23.82
C ARG A 145 18.33 6.41 24.07
N GLY A 146 19.20 6.09 24.86
CA GLY A 146 20.34 6.91 25.14
C GLY A 146 20.08 7.96 26.15
N GLY A 147 18.87 8.06 26.54
CA GLY A 147 18.56 9.03 27.58
C GLY A 147 18.94 8.48 28.92
#